data_8abfcb58557032bb964fc268f42fb32f
#
_entry.id   8abfcb58557032bb964fc268f42fb32f
#
_cell.length_a   1.000
_cell.length_b   1.000
_cell.length_c   1.000
_cell.angle_alpha   90.00
_cell.angle_beta   90.00
_cell.angle_gamma   90.00
#
_symmetry.space_group_name_H-M   'P 1'
#
loop_
_entity.id
_entity.type
_entity.pdbx_description
1 polymer ?
#
loop_
_entity_poly.entity_id
_entity_poly.type
_entity_poly.pdbx_seq_one_letter_code
_entity_poly.pdbx_strand_id
1 'polypeptide(L)'
;MIGPFATDMYLPSFHEMTDVFGVPLSGVQQTLSSYLIGFAAMTLFYGTVSDVIGRKPTMVGGFLGFAFASLGAAFSTSLEAVICFRFIQGIFAGCGMVIGMAVIRDLYGGPEAQKLMAYVAMVFGFGPAMAPIIGGWIATHLGCCLLYTSPSPRD
;
A
#
# COMPACT_ATOMS: atom_id res chain seq x y z
N MET A 1 3.74 -7.56 -1.58
CA MET A 1 3.43 -7.62 -0.14
C MET A 1 3.16 -6.26 0.49
N ILE A 2 3.62 -5.16 -0.09
CA ILE A 2 3.49 -3.80 0.47
C ILE A 2 2.04 -3.30 0.46
N GLY A 3 1.23 -3.68 -0.53
CA GLY A 3 -0.14 -3.20 -0.72
C GLY A 3 -1.11 -3.46 0.45
N PRO A 4 -1.37 -4.73 0.83
CA PRO A 4 -2.27 -5.04 1.95
C PRO A 4 -1.76 -4.48 3.29
N PHE A 5 -0.45 -4.56 3.54
CA PHE A 5 0.15 -3.99 4.73
C PHE A 5 -0.10 -2.49 4.88
N ALA A 6 0.03 -1.74 3.78
CA ALA A 6 -0.22 -0.29 3.80
C ALA A 6 -1.68 0.05 4.13
N THR A 7 -2.62 -0.83 3.77
CA THR A 7 -4.05 -0.64 4.05
C THR A 7 -4.39 -0.97 5.50
N ASP A 8 -3.87 -2.09 6.01
CA ASP A 8 -4.22 -2.59 7.34
C ASP A 8 -3.54 -1.84 8.48
N MET A 9 -2.31 -1.35 8.27
CA MET A 9 -1.64 -0.45 9.21
C MET A 9 -2.31 0.92 9.32
N TYR A 10 -3.12 1.29 8.32
CA TYR A 10 -3.79 2.57 8.26
C TYR A 10 -5.09 2.61 9.09
N LEU A 11 -5.74 1.46 9.26
CA LEU A 11 -7.01 1.35 9.99
C LEU A 11 -6.99 1.91 11.43
N PRO A 12 -5.99 1.62 12.28
CA PRO A 12 -5.94 2.18 13.63
C PRO A 12 -5.76 3.71 13.64
N SER A 13 -5.17 4.30 12.61
CA SER A 13 -4.95 5.74 12.51
C SER A 13 -6.16 6.54 12.03
N PHE A 14 -7.30 5.87 11.71
CA PHE A 14 -8.52 6.55 11.25
C PHE A 14 -9.05 7.59 12.23
N HIS A 15 -9.08 7.24 13.52
CA HIS A 15 -9.56 8.16 14.56
C HIS A 15 -8.64 9.38 14.73
N GLU A 16 -7.33 9.18 14.71
CA GLU A 16 -6.38 10.28 14.82
C GLU A 16 -6.41 11.22 13.61
N MET A 17 -6.65 10.68 12.41
CA MET A 17 -6.77 11.51 11.20
C MET A 17 -8.04 12.38 11.20
N THR A 18 -9.16 11.88 11.76
CA THR A 18 -10.37 12.70 11.91
C THR A 18 -10.14 13.87 12.85
N ASP A 19 -9.36 13.69 13.91
CA ASP A 19 -9.04 14.74 14.88
C ASP A 19 -8.05 15.76 14.32
N VAL A 20 -7.03 15.30 13.59
CA VAL A 20 -5.97 16.18 13.02
C VAL A 20 -6.49 17.03 11.87
N PHE A 21 -7.29 16.47 10.96
CA PHE A 21 -7.80 17.19 9.79
C PHE A 21 -9.16 17.85 10.02
N GLY A 22 -9.82 17.58 11.16
CA GLY A 22 -11.16 18.10 11.44
C GLY A 22 -12.22 17.65 10.41
N VAL A 23 -12.00 16.50 9.74
CA VAL A 23 -12.87 15.98 8.68
C VAL A 23 -13.66 14.79 9.17
N PRO A 24 -14.89 14.58 8.66
CA PRO A 24 -15.68 13.43 9.02
C PRO A 24 -15.01 12.13 8.55
N LEU A 25 -15.31 11.03 9.22
CA LEU A 25 -14.77 9.68 8.92
C LEU A 25 -14.91 9.29 7.42
N SER A 26 -15.98 9.79 6.77
CA SER A 26 -16.19 9.60 5.33
C SER A 26 -15.07 10.19 4.46
N GLY A 27 -14.48 11.33 4.87
CA GLY A 27 -13.34 11.92 4.16
C GLY A 27 -12.09 11.06 4.25
N VAL A 28 -11.85 10.45 5.41
CA VAL A 28 -10.73 9.52 5.59
C VAL A 28 -10.96 8.22 4.82
N GLN A 29 -12.20 7.73 4.75
CA GLN A 29 -12.54 6.55 3.93
C GLN A 29 -12.30 6.78 2.42
N GLN A 30 -12.44 8.00 1.93
CA GLN A 30 -12.13 8.34 0.54
C GLN A 30 -10.67 8.09 0.19
N THR A 31 -9.75 8.26 1.12
CA THR A 31 -8.31 7.97 0.89
C THR A 31 -8.08 6.49 0.61
N LEU A 32 -8.78 5.61 1.34
CA LEU A 32 -8.73 4.17 1.12
C LEU A 32 -9.38 3.77 -0.21
N SER A 33 -10.54 4.35 -0.51
CA SER A 33 -11.25 4.10 -1.77
C SER A 33 -10.40 4.50 -2.97
N SER A 34 -9.76 5.66 -2.91
CA SER A 34 -8.85 6.14 -3.97
C SER A 34 -7.67 5.19 -4.20
N TYR A 35 -7.07 4.70 -3.12
CA TYR A 35 -6.01 3.69 -3.19
C TYR A 35 -6.48 2.40 -3.87
N LEU A 36 -7.66 1.87 -3.47
CA LEU A 36 -8.22 0.65 -4.04
C LEU A 36 -8.59 0.79 -5.51
N ILE A 37 -9.12 1.94 -5.91
CA ILE A 37 -9.44 2.25 -7.33
C ILE A 37 -8.17 2.27 -8.16
N GLY A 38 -7.12 2.97 -7.70
CA GLY A 38 -5.82 3.00 -8.37
C GLY A 38 -5.21 1.60 -8.49
N PHE A 39 -5.26 0.82 -7.41
CA PHE A 39 -4.79 -0.57 -7.38
C PHE A 39 -5.55 -1.45 -8.38
N ALA A 40 -6.89 -1.42 -8.37
CA ALA A 40 -7.73 -2.24 -9.25
C ALA A 40 -7.54 -1.87 -10.72
N ALA A 41 -7.51 -0.57 -11.04
CA ALA A 41 -7.32 -0.11 -12.41
C ALA A 41 -5.98 -0.59 -12.99
N MET A 42 -4.90 -0.40 -12.24
CA MET A 42 -3.56 -0.74 -12.76
C MET A 42 -3.24 -2.23 -12.75
N THR A 43 -3.87 -3.04 -11.90
CA THR A 43 -3.68 -4.50 -11.93
C THR A 43 -4.06 -5.12 -13.28
N LEU A 44 -5.03 -4.53 -13.98
CA LEU A 44 -5.44 -4.97 -15.32
C LEU A 44 -4.36 -4.68 -16.38
N PHE A 45 -3.63 -3.58 -16.22
CA PHE A 45 -2.64 -3.14 -17.20
C PHE A 45 -1.23 -3.66 -16.95
N TYR A 46 -0.88 -4.02 -15.71
CA TYR A 46 0.47 -4.47 -15.38
C TYR A 46 0.90 -5.74 -16.11
N GLY A 47 -0.02 -6.64 -16.43
CA GLY A 47 0.27 -7.80 -17.26
C GLY A 47 0.88 -7.36 -18.59
N THR A 48 0.13 -6.57 -19.34
CA THR A 48 0.53 -6.07 -20.66
C THR A 48 1.78 -5.20 -20.61
N VAL A 49 1.87 -4.29 -19.64
CA VAL A 49 3.03 -3.41 -19.46
C VAL A 49 4.31 -4.19 -19.17
N SER A 50 4.22 -5.20 -18.30
CA SER A 50 5.38 -6.03 -17.96
C SER A 50 5.84 -6.94 -19.09
N ASP A 51 4.94 -7.30 -20.00
CA ASP A 51 5.28 -8.11 -21.17
C ASP A 51 5.99 -7.28 -22.26
N VAL A 52 5.68 -5.99 -22.37
CA VAL A 52 6.29 -5.06 -23.36
C VAL A 52 7.61 -4.50 -22.87
N ILE A 53 7.64 -3.96 -21.65
CA ILE A 53 8.82 -3.26 -21.08
C ILE A 53 9.81 -4.27 -20.47
N GLY A 54 9.32 -5.43 -20.07
CA GLY A 54 10.05 -6.43 -19.33
C GLY A 54 9.70 -6.43 -17.83
N ARG A 55 9.79 -7.60 -17.21
CA ARG A 55 9.34 -7.79 -15.82
C ARG A 55 10.20 -7.04 -14.80
N LYS A 56 11.51 -7.08 -14.97
CA LYS A 56 12.48 -6.47 -14.03
C LYS A 56 12.39 -4.95 -13.99
N PRO A 57 12.45 -4.21 -15.13
CA PRO A 57 12.35 -2.74 -15.11
C PRO A 57 10.99 -2.25 -14.63
N THR A 58 9.90 -2.94 -14.98
CA THR A 58 8.56 -2.58 -14.52
C THR A 58 8.43 -2.75 -13.01
N MET A 59 9.00 -3.81 -12.44
CA MET A 59 8.99 -4.06 -11.00
C MET A 59 9.78 -2.99 -10.23
N VAL A 60 10.99 -2.65 -10.70
CA VAL A 60 11.82 -1.59 -10.09
C VAL A 60 11.13 -0.24 -10.18
N GLY A 61 10.58 0.12 -11.35
CA GLY A 61 9.83 1.35 -11.55
C GLY A 61 8.60 1.43 -10.64
N GLY A 62 7.88 0.32 -10.48
CA GLY A 62 6.74 0.22 -9.57
C GLY A 62 7.11 0.46 -8.11
N PHE A 63 8.19 -0.15 -7.63
CA PHE A 63 8.65 0.07 -6.25
C PHE A 63 9.15 1.49 -6.01
N LEU A 64 9.88 2.08 -6.96
CA LEU A 64 10.32 3.47 -6.87
C LEU A 64 9.12 4.42 -6.86
N GLY A 65 8.15 4.23 -7.76
CA GLY A 65 6.93 5.03 -7.80
C GLY A 65 6.12 4.92 -6.51
N PHE A 66 6.01 3.72 -5.94
CA PHE A 66 5.38 3.50 -4.64
C PHE A 66 6.11 4.26 -3.52
N ALA A 67 7.44 4.21 -3.47
CA ALA A 67 8.25 4.92 -2.48
C ALA A 67 8.08 6.44 -2.60
N PHE A 68 8.11 7.00 -3.81
CA PHE A 68 7.88 8.42 -4.02
C PHE A 68 6.46 8.85 -3.62
N ALA A 69 5.44 8.07 -3.98
CA ALA A 69 4.07 8.36 -3.57
C ALA A 69 3.89 8.29 -2.04
N SER A 70 4.58 7.36 -1.37
CA SER A 70 4.57 7.25 0.09
C SER A 70 5.23 8.45 0.76
N LEU A 71 6.37 8.92 0.24
CA LEU A 71 7.02 10.14 0.73
C LEU A 71 6.13 11.37 0.50
N GLY A 72 5.53 11.49 -0.69
CA GLY A 72 4.61 12.58 -0.99
C GLY A 72 3.40 12.61 -0.04
N ALA A 73 2.83 11.44 0.26
CA ALA A 73 1.75 11.32 1.23
C ALA A 73 2.19 11.73 2.66
N ALA A 74 3.42 11.36 3.06
CA ALA A 74 3.96 11.69 4.38
C ALA A 74 4.19 13.21 4.58
N PHE A 75 4.51 13.94 3.52
CA PHE A 75 4.70 15.39 3.56
C PHE A 75 3.42 16.19 3.24
N SER A 76 2.30 15.51 2.99
CA SER A 76 1.05 16.18 2.66
C SER A 76 0.42 16.83 3.88
N THR A 77 0.04 18.09 3.75
CA THR A 77 -0.63 18.89 4.80
C THR A 77 -2.13 19.02 4.59
N SER A 78 -2.66 18.55 3.44
CA SER A 78 -4.08 18.61 3.11
C SER A 78 -4.64 17.23 2.79
N LEU A 79 -5.92 16.99 3.13
CA LEU A 79 -6.60 15.74 2.85
C LEU A 79 -6.64 15.42 1.35
N GLU A 80 -6.87 16.43 0.51
CA GLU A 80 -6.91 16.27 -0.94
C GLU A 80 -5.57 15.78 -1.52
N ALA A 81 -4.46 16.32 -1.01
CA ALA A 81 -3.14 15.86 -1.39
C ALA A 81 -2.90 14.40 -0.96
N VAL A 82 -3.33 14.02 0.26
CA VAL A 82 -3.26 12.63 0.73
C VAL A 82 -4.07 11.71 -0.19
N ILE A 83 -5.29 12.09 -0.58
CA ILE A 83 -6.13 11.31 -1.50
C ILE A 83 -5.41 11.09 -2.84
N CYS A 84 -4.82 12.15 -3.39
CA CYS A 84 -4.09 12.09 -4.65
C CYS A 84 -2.88 11.16 -4.56
N PHE A 85 -2.05 11.30 -3.53
CA PHE A 85 -0.89 10.43 -3.34
C PHE A 85 -1.28 8.97 -3.03
N ARG A 86 -2.39 8.74 -2.33
CA ARG A 86 -2.96 7.41 -2.12
C ARG A 86 -3.42 6.74 -3.42
N PHE A 87 -4.02 7.50 -4.32
CA PHE A 87 -4.37 7.01 -5.65
C PHE A 87 -3.12 6.57 -6.43
N ILE A 88 -2.09 7.43 -6.47
CA ILE A 88 -0.80 7.13 -7.11
C ILE A 88 -0.12 5.93 -6.44
N GLN A 89 -0.13 5.86 -5.13
CA GLN A 89 0.39 4.73 -4.36
C GLN A 89 -0.34 3.43 -4.69
N GLY A 90 -1.67 3.48 -4.85
CA GLY A 90 -2.50 2.36 -5.29
C GLY A 90 -2.08 1.86 -6.68
N ILE A 91 -1.86 2.77 -7.62
CA ILE A 91 -1.36 2.44 -8.97
C ILE A 91 -0.09 1.58 -8.87
N PHE A 92 0.90 2.00 -8.12
CA PHE A 92 2.19 1.30 -8.03
C PHE A 92 2.18 0.05 -7.14
N ALA A 93 1.25 -0.04 -6.19
CA ALA A 93 1.15 -1.17 -5.27
C ALA A 93 0.82 -2.51 -5.97
N GLY A 94 0.00 -2.46 -7.02
CA GLY A 94 -0.39 -3.64 -7.81
C GLY A 94 0.77 -4.29 -8.57
N CYS A 95 1.82 -3.53 -8.87
CA CYS A 95 2.98 -3.99 -9.62
C CYS A 95 3.63 -5.24 -9.00
N GLY A 96 3.92 -5.19 -7.70
CA GLY A 96 4.61 -6.28 -7.01
C GLY A 96 3.82 -7.59 -6.99
N MET A 97 2.50 -7.51 -6.86
CA MET A 97 1.64 -8.70 -6.85
C MET A 97 1.52 -9.32 -8.25
N VAL A 98 1.15 -8.52 -9.24
CA VAL A 98 0.89 -9.01 -10.61
C VAL A 98 2.16 -9.55 -11.24
N ILE A 99 3.26 -8.78 -11.19
CA ILE A 99 4.53 -9.18 -11.80
C ILE A 99 5.17 -10.32 -11.01
N GLY A 100 5.07 -10.33 -9.68
CA GLY A 100 5.59 -11.43 -8.86
C GLY A 100 4.93 -12.76 -9.19
N MET A 101 3.61 -12.79 -9.36
CA MET A 101 2.88 -13.98 -9.79
C MET A 101 3.26 -14.40 -11.22
N ALA A 102 3.47 -13.45 -12.11
CA ALA A 102 3.88 -13.71 -13.46
C ALA A 102 5.30 -14.33 -13.52
N VAL A 103 6.24 -13.79 -12.75
CA VAL A 103 7.62 -14.32 -12.64
C VAL A 103 7.62 -15.76 -12.11
N ILE A 104 6.79 -16.07 -11.11
CA ILE A 104 6.67 -17.43 -10.60
C ILE A 104 6.22 -18.39 -11.71
N ARG A 105 5.24 -17.99 -12.52
CA ARG A 105 4.74 -18.82 -13.63
C ARG A 105 5.77 -19.01 -14.75
N ASP A 106 6.61 -18.02 -14.99
CA ASP A 106 7.62 -18.07 -16.04
C ASP A 106 8.84 -18.92 -15.64
N LEU A 107 9.23 -18.88 -14.36
CA LEU A 107 10.41 -19.58 -13.87
C LEU A 107 10.13 -21.02 -13.43
N TYR A 108 8.93 -21.28 -12.95
CA TYR A 108 8.54 -22.58 -12.39
C TYR A 108 7.32 -23.13 -13.12
N GLY A 109 7.39 -24.39 -13.52
CA GLY A 109 6.29 -25.10 -14.19
C GLY A 109 5.51 -26.03 -13.24
N GLY A 110 4.26 -26.29 -13.58
CA GLY A 110 3.46 -27.33 -12.94
C GLY A 110 3.30 -27.24 -11.43
N PRO A 111 3.56 -28.32 -10.68
CA PRO A 111 3.31 -28.38 -9.23
C PRO A 111 4.16 -27.42 -8.39
N GLU A 112 5.37 -27.10 -8.84
CA GLU A 112 6.27 -26.20 -8.12
C GLU A 112 5.77 -24.76 -8.14
N ALA A 113 5.26 -24.29 -9.28
CA ALA A 113 4.64 -22.96 -9.38
C ALA A 113 3.42 -22.85 -8.44
N GLN A 114 2.59 -23.88 -8.37
CA GLN A 114 1.42 -23.92 -7.47
C GLN A 114 1.84 -23.85 -6.01
N LYS A 115 2.88 -24.57 -5.62
CA LYS A 115 3.42 -24.57 -4.26
C LYS A 115 3.96 -23.20 -3.87
N LEU A 116 4.71 -22.55 -4.76
CA LEU A 116 5.20 -21.18 -4.55
C LEU A 116 4.07 -20.15 -4.43
N MET A 117 3.05 -20.26 -5.29
CA MET A 117 1.86 -19.41 -5.20
C MET A 117 1.10 -19.60 -3.89
N ALA A 118 1.01 -20.83 -3.38
CA ALA A 118 0.40 -21.11 -2.08
C ALA A 118 1.20 -20.44 -0.94
N TYR A 119 2.53 -20.48 -0.96
CA TYR A 119 3.35 -19.76 0.02
C TYR A 119 3.13 -18.24 -0.05
N VAL A 120 3.07 -17.67 -1.25
CA VAL A 120 2.77 -16.25 -1.43
C VAL A 120 1.38 -15.92 -0.84
N ALA A 121 0.38 -16.75 -1.11
CA ALA A 121 -0.97 -16.57 -0.57
C ALA A 121 -1.01 -16.66 0.96
N MET A 122 -0.27 -17.61 1.58
CA MET A 122 -0.15 -17.68 3.03
C MET A 122 0.45 -16.39 3.62
N VAL A 123 1.55 -15.91 3.05
CA VAL A 123 2.18 -14.67 3.54
C VAL A 123 1.25 -13.46 3.36
N PHE A 124 0.46 -13.43 2.29
CA PHE A 124 -0.59 -12.41 2.11
C PHE A 124 -1.71 -12.53 3.16
N GLY A 125 -2.09 -13.74 3.54
CA GLY A 125 -3.09 -13.99 4.59
C GLY A 125 -2.60 -13.61 6.00
N PHE A 126 -1.31 -13.78 6.28
CA PHE A 126 -0.72 -13.37 7.57
C PHE A 126 -0.51 -11.85 7.67
N GLY A 127 -0.35 -11.15 6.54
CA GLY A 127 -0.15 -9.71 6.49
C GLY A 127 -1.20 -8.92 7.27
N PRO A 128 -2.49 -9.04 6.94
CA PRO A 128 -3.57 -8.37 7.64
C PRO A 128 -3.67 -8.70 9.13
N ALA A 129 -3.29 -9.90 9.55
CA ALA A 129 -3.30 -10.29 10.96
C ALA A 129 -2.17 -9.64 11.77
N MET A 130 -0.99 -9.48 11.17
CA MET A 130 0.18 -8.89 11.83
C MET A 130 0.21 -7.36 11.74
N ALA A 131 -0.37 -6.76 10.69
CA ALA A 131 -0.33 -5.33 10.45
C ALA A 131 -0.95 -4.49 11.59
N PRO A 132 -2.13 -4.81 12.15
CA PRO A 132 -2.68 -4.06 13.28
C PRO A 132 -1.83 -4.17 14.55
N ILE A 133 -1.22 -5.33 14.79
CA ILE A 133 -0.36 -5.57 15.97
C ILE A 133 0.90 -4.70 15.87
N ILE A 134 1.56 -4.73 14.71
CA ILE A 134 2.78 -3.95 14.46
C ILE A 134 2.45 -2.46 14.40
N GLY A 135 1.36 -2.07 13.73
CA GLY A 135 0.89 -0.70 13.62
C GLY A 135 0.52 -0.11 14.99
N GLY A 136 -0.19 -0.85 15.81
CA GLY A 136 -0.52 -0.45 17.18
C GLY A 136 0.72 -0.31 18.07
N TRP A 137 1.67 -1.23 17.95
CA TRP A 137 2.93 -1.16 18.72
C TRP A 137 3.79 0.04 18.30
N ILE A 138 3.89 0.33 17.01
CA ILE A 138 4.60 1.50 16.48
C ILE A 138 3.92 2.79 16.94
N ALA A 139 2.59 2.86 16.88
CA ALA A 139 1.83 4.03 17.32
C ALA A 139 2.02 4.32 18.81
N THR A 140 2.10 3.28 19.66
CA THR A 140 2.27 3.45 21.11
C THR A 140 3.69 3.78 21.55
N HIS A 141 4.73 3.30 20.84
CA HIS A 141 6.12 3.41 21.29
C HIS A 141 6.93 4.47 20.55
N LEU A 142 6.62 4.74 19.30
CA LEU A 142 7.33 5.70 18.45
C LEU A 142 6.52 7.00 18.23
N GLY A 143 5.29 7.06 18.79
CA GLY A 143 4.36 8.15 18.55
C GLY A 143 3.93 8.18 17.09
N CYS A 144 2.83 8.82 16.77
CA CYS A 144 2.35 9.04 15.40
C CYS A 144 3.33 9.78 14.47
N CYS A 145 4.51 10.13 14.99
CA CYS A 145 5.53 10.93 14.32
C CYS A 145 6.10 10.28 13.04
N LEU A 146 6.03 8.97 12.90
CA LEU A 146 6.50 8.29 11.67
C LEU A 146 5.39 8.09 10.64
N LEU A 147 4.14 8.25 11.05
CA LEU A 147 2.98 8.25 10.16
C LEU A 147 2.48 9.65 9.85
N TYR A 148 2.76 10.62 10.76
CA TYR A 148 2.38 12.02 10.58
C TYR A 148 3.11 12.92 11.57
N THR A 149 3.99 13.78 11.07
CA THR A 149 4.58 14.87 11.84
C THR A 149 3.55 15.98 12.01
N SER A 150 2.82 15.98 13.11
CA SER A 150 2.16 17.17 13.61
C SER A 150 2.27 17.24 15.13
N PRO A 151 2.83 18.30 15.70
CA PRO A 151 2.83 18.47 17.15
C PRO A 151 1.40 18.77 17.59
N SER A 152 0.84 17.88 18.39
CA SER A 152 -0.36 18.19 19.16
C SER A 152 0.00 19.25 20.21
N PRO A 153 -0.62 20.42 20.24
CA PRO A 153 -0.59 21.25 21.42
C PRO A 153 -1.50 20.57 22.47
N ARG A 154 -0.87 19.94 23.45
CA ARG A 154 -1.56 19.72 24.71
C ARG A 154 -1.48 21.00 25.49
N ASP A 155 -2.60 21.60 25.73
CA ASP A 155 -3.03 22.19 26.97
C ASP A 155 -4.54 22.15 27.06
#